data_237207f6777b7ec784b2dd861a9c0c45
#
_entry.id   237207f6777b7ec784b2dd861a9c0c45
#
_cell.length_a   1.000
_cell.length_b   1.000
_cell.length_c   1.000
_cell.angle_alpha   90.00
_cell.angle_beta   90.00
_cell.angle_gamma   90.00
#
_symmetry.space_group_name_H-M   'P 1'
#
loop_
_entity.id
_entity.type
_entity.pdbx_description
1 polymer ?
#
loop_
_entity_poly.entity_id
_entity_poly.type
_entity_poly.pdbx_seq_one_letter_code
_entity_poly.pdbx_strand_id
1 'polypeptide(L)'
;PLPGPGQRIDSGVREGDEISPWYDPLLGKLIAWGNDREQARQRLLDLLRRTLVGGIHSNRGFLLRLLQHPAFTAGALDTGFIAQHAAELLPEPTPLPEEFWEQAGRHFLATLPDEPRSDDPASPWARPSGLRLGGPATARLHLQCGDQQRRLYLDPESEPAPSLGAVRRGEVLFVPWQHQIYSVRRHDPLAAAGSHALPEGGLSAPMNGSVVRVLVQPGQQVEAGTALMVLEAMKMEHSVRADRSGTVRQLFFGEGDMVTEGSLLLELEPAGGDSPAAIIE
;
A
#
# COMPACT_ATOMS: atom_id res chain seq x y z
N PRO A 1 -15.72 -6.53 -9.81
CA PRO A 1 -16.53 -7.75 -9.79
C PRO A 1 -17.87 -7.53 -10.51
N LEU A 2 -18.46 -8.62 -11.05
CA LEU A 2 -19.84 -8.57 -11.53
C LEU A 2 -20.79 -8.84 -10.37
N PRO A 3 -21.89 -8.06 -10.22
CA PRO A 3 -22.87 -8.32 -9.19
C PRO A 3 -23.61 -9.64 -9.48
N GLY A 4 -23.83 -10.43 -8.42
CA GLY A 4 -24.67 -11.62 -8.47
C GLY A 4 -26.14 -11.32 -8.15
N PRO A 5 -26.98 -12.35 -8.08
CA PRO A 5 -28.39 -12.19 -7.69
C PRO A 5 -28.54 -11.48 -6.35
N GLY A 6 -29.34 -10.42 -6.29
CA GLY A 6 -29.52 -9.62 -5.08
C GLY A 6 -28.32 -8.75 -4.69
N GLN A 7 -27.45 -8.42 -5.64
CA GLN A 7 -26.30 -7.55 -5.44
C GLN A 7 -26.32 -6.42 -6.48
N ARG A 8 -25.84 -5.23 -6.08
CA ARG A 8 -25.66 -4.06 -6.94
C ARG A 8 -24.38 -3.33 -6.58
N ILE A 9 -23.72 -2.79 -7.58
CA ILE A 9 -22.51 -1.98 -7.43
C ILE A 9 -22.75 -0.64 -8.11
N ASP A 10 -22.68 0.43 -7.32
CA ASP A 10 -22.68 1.80 -7.82
C ASP A 10 -21.27 2.34 -7.67
N SER A 11 -20.56 2.52 -8.75
CA SER A 11 -19.15 2.99 -8.76
C SER A 11 -19.01 4.21 -9.65
N GLY A 12 -18.31 5.21 -9.13
CA GLY A 12 -17.88 6.38 -9.90
C GLY A 12 -16.53 6.19 -10.61
N VAL A 13 -15.85 5.07 -10.38
CA VAL A 13 -14.50 4.80 -10.87
C VAL A 13 -14.43 3.49 -11.63
N ARG A 14 -13.50 3.40 -12.58
CA ARG A 14 -13.19 2.23 -13.40
C ARG A 14 -11.76 1.78 -13.16
N GLU A 15 -11.42 0.61 -13.62
CA GLU A 15 -10.05 0.12 -13.60
C GLU A 15 -9.16 1.01 -14.48
N GLY A 16 -8.06 1.48 -13.90
CA GLY A 16 -7.11 2.39 -14.55
C GLY A 16 -7.40 3.88 -14.35
N ASP A 17 -8.52 4.22 -13.72
CA ASP A 17 -8.81 5.62 -13.40
C ASP A 17 -7.85 6.12 -12.31
N GLU A 18 -7.45 7.38 -12.42
CA GLU A 18 -6.71 8.09 -11.39
C GLU A 18 -7.69 8.68 -10.36
N ILE A 19 -7.41 8.42 -9.08
CA ILE A 19 -8.22 8.96 -7.97
C ILE A 19 -7.66 10.32 -7.58
N SER A 20 -8.40 11.36 -7.96
CA SER A 20 -8.05 12.73 -7.66
C SER A 20 -8.32 13.08 -6.18
N PRO A 21 -7.44 13.86 -5.52
CA PRO A 21 -7.66 14.35 -4.15
C PRO A 21 -8.79 15.41 -4.04
N TRP A 22 -9.30 15.90 -5.18
CA TRP A 22 -10.29 16.98 -5.24
C TRP A 22 -11.73 16.56 -4.97
N TYR A 23 -12.03 15.25 -5.08
CA TYR A 23 -13.37 14.71 -4.89
C TYR A 23 -13.53 14.01 -3.55
N ASP A 24 -14.76 13.60 -3.24
CA ASP A 24 -15.04 12.84 -2.04
C ASP A 24 -14.33 11.46 -2.06
N PRO A 25 -13.93 10.92 -0.89
CA PRO A 25 -13.23 9.63 -0.80
C PRO A 25 -14.14 8.42 -1.10
N LEU A 26 -15.39 8.63 -1.52
CA LEU A 26 -16.35 7.59 -1.86
C LEU A 26 -16.09 7.03 -3.26
N LEU A 27 -15.40 5.90 -3.35
CA LEU A 27 -15.10 5.23 -4.61
C LEU A 27 -16.29 4.50 -5.21
N GLY A 28 -17.10 3.91 -4.36
CA GLY A 28 -18.25 3.13 -4.79
C GLY A 28 -19.09 2.64 -3.61
N LYS A 29 -20.29 2.18 -3.92
CA LYS A 29 -21.26 1.65 -2.97
C LYS A 29 -21.61 0.22 -3.36
N LEU A 30 -21.40 -0.72 -2.46
CA LEU A 30 -21.79 -2.12 -2.61
C LEU A 30 -23.09 -2.34 -1.88
N ILE A 31 -24.08 -2.88 -2.56
CA ILE A 31 -25.42 -3.06 -2.05
C ILE A 31 -25.79 -4.54 -2.20
N ALA A 32 -26.36 -5.11 -1.15
CA ALA A 32 -26.90 -6.45 -1.18
C ALA A 32 -28.32 -6.47 -0.58
N TRP A 33 -29.15 -7.26 -1.18
CA TRP A 33 -30.51 -7.54 -0.73
C TRP A 33 -30.65 -9.03 -0.37
N GLY A 34 -31.49 -9.33 0.61
CA GLY A 34 -31.82 -10.70 1.05
C GLY A 34 -33.23 -10.78 1.63
N ASN A 35 -33.78 -11.99 1.75
CA ASN A 35 -35.08 -12.21 2.37
C ASN A 35 -35.08 -11.90 3.88
N ASP A 36 -33.89 -11.98 4.47
CA ASP A 36 -33.59 -11.61 5.84
C ASP A 36 -32.25 -10.91 5.95
N ARG A 37 -31.95 -10.39 7.14
CA ARG A 37 -30.71 -9.66 7.43
C ARG A 37 -29.46 -10.52 7.21
N GLU A 38 -29.52 -11.79 7.59
CA GLU A 38 -28.38 -12.69 7.48
C GLU A 38 -28.05 -12.99 6.02
N GLN A 39 -29.05 -13.25 5.20
CA GLN A 39 -28.86 -13.48 3.77
C GLN A 39 -28.30 -12.23 3.07
N ALA A 40 -28.79 -11.03 3.41
CA ALA A 40 -28.24 -9.78 2.89
C ALA A 40 -26.78 -9.58 3.31
N ARG A 41 -26.47 -9.86 4.59
CA ARG A 41 -25.11 -9.78 5.14
C ARG A 41 -24.14 -10.72 4.42
N GLN A 42 -24.52 -11.99 4.22
CA GLN A 42 -23.69 -12.98 3.53
C GLN A 42 -23.45 -12.58 2.06
N ARG A 43 -24.46 -12.11 1.36
CA ARG A 43 -24.33 -11.62 -0.02
C ARG A 43 -23.39 -10.41 -0.11
N LEU A 44 -23.46 -9.50 0.87
CA LEU A 44 -22.57 -8.36 0.93
C LEU A 44 -21.12 -8.76 1.23
N LEU A 45 -20.93 -9.70 2.16
CA LEU A 45 -19.61 -10.29 2.44
C LEU A 45 -18.99 -10.92 1.19
N ASP A 46 -19.78 -11.67 0.46
CA ASP A 46 -19.35 -12.34 -0.76
C ASP A 46 -18.96 -11.35 -1.85
N LEU A 47 -19.75 -10.28 -2.00
CA LEU A 47 -19.45 -9.19 -2.92
C LEU A 47 -18.14 -8.48 -2.54
N LEU A 48 -17.96 -8.14 -1.25
CA LEU A 48 -16.75 -7.52 -0.74
C LEU A 48 -15.50 -8.41 -0.92
N ARG A 49 -15.61 -9.71 -0.68
CA ARG A 49 -14.50 -10.66 -0.89
C ARG A 49 -14.04 -10.70 -2.34
N ARG A 50 -14.97 -10.66 -3.27
CA ARG A 50 -14.70 -10.64 -4.71
C ARG A 50 -14.28 -9.27 -5.25
N THR A 51 -14.48 -8.20 -4.48
CA THR A 51 -14.06 -6.85 -4.87
C THR A 51 -12.59 -6.67 -4.59
N LEU A 52 -11.80 -6.42 -5.63
CA LEU A 52 -10.39 -6.11 -5.54
C LEU A 52 -10.21 -4.61 -5.79
N VAL A 53 -9.67 -3.91 -4.79
CA VAL A 53 -9.30 -2.49 -4.86
C VAL A 53 -7.82 -2.40 -4.58
N GLY A 54 -7.02 -2.21 -5.62
CA GLY A 54 -5.56 -2.13 -5.54
C GLY A 54 -5.05 -0.78 -5.99
N GLY A 55 -3.87 -0.40 -5.52
CA GLY A 55 -3.21 0.87 -5.87
C GLY A 55 -3.55 2.04 -4.95
N ILE A 56 -4.57 1.88 -4.09
CA ILE A 56 -4.99 2.88 -3.11
C ILE A 56 -5.33 2.22 -1.78
N HIS A 57 -5.27 2.98 -0.70
CA HIS A 57 -5.78 2.53 0.60
C HIS A 57 -7.31 2.57 0.60
N SER A 58 -7.95 1.49 1.02
CA SER A 58 -9.41 1.39 1.09
C SER A 58 -9.87 0.82 2.42
N ASN A 59 -11.10 1.14 2.81
CA ASN A 59 -11.74 0.60 4.01
C ASN A 59 -12.33 -0.80 3.83
N ARG A 60 -12.06 -1.47 2.70
CA ARG A 60 -12.58 -2.81 2.41
C ARG A 60 -12.30 -3.81 3.53
N GLY A 61 -11.06 -3.83 4.05
CA GLY A 61 -10.67 -4.74 5.13
C GLY A 61 -11.45 -4.49 6.43
N PHE A 62 -11.64 -3.23 6.78
CA PHE A 62 -12.50 -2.82 7.89
C PHE A 62 -13.95 -3.30 7.70
N LEU A 63 -14.54 -3.09 6.53
CA LEU A 63 -15.91 -3.52 6.24
C LEU A 63 -16.08 -5.03 6.31
N LEU A 64 -15.09 -5.81 5.87
CA LEU A 64 -15.11 -7.27 5.99
C LEU A 64 -15.10 -7.72 7.47
N ARG A 65 -14.22 -7.14 8.30
CA ARG A 65 -14.18 -7.43 9.74
C ARG A 65 -15.46 -7.02 10.44
N LEU A 66 -15.98 -5.83 10.11
CA LEU A 66 -17.23 -5.33 10.65
C LEU A 66 -18.41 -6.29 10.40
N LEU A 67 -18.61 -6.68 9.14
CA LEU A 67 -19.71 -7.58 8.74
C LEU A 67 -19.55 -9.00 9.30
N GLN A 68 -18.35 -9.43 9.66
CA GLN A 68 -18.07 -10.73 10.26
C GLN A 68 -18.12 -10.70 11.79
N HIS A 69 -18.12 -9.54 12.40
CA HIS A 69 -18.06 -9.39 13.85
C HIS A 69 -19.30 -10.01 14.52
N PRO A 70 -19.16 -10.83 15.58
CA PRO A 70 -20.27 -11.51 16.23
C PRO A 70 -21.38 -10.58 16.71
N ALA A 71 -21.01 -9.44 17.33
CA ALA A 71 -21.99 -8.46 17.80
C ALA A 71 -22.74 -7.78 16.63
N PHE A 72 -22.06 -7.53 15.48
CA PHE A 72 -22.73 -7.05 14.27
C PHE A 72 -23.73 -8.09 13.74
N THR A 73 -23.35 -9.37 13.74
CA THR A 73 -24.22 -10.48 13.31
C THR A 73 -25.44 -10.58 14.22
N ALA A 74 -25.27 -10.47 15.53
CA ALA A 74 -26.34 -10.50 16.52
C ALA A 74 -27.26 -9.25 16.49
N GLY A 75 -26.88 -8.20 15.77
CA GLY A 75 -27.62 -6.95 15.70
C GLY A 75 -27.44 -6.04 16.93
N ALA A 76 -26.46 -6.32 17.77
CA ALA A 76 -26.10 -5.49 18.93
C ALA A 76 -25.27 -4.27 18.45
N LEU A 77 -25.98 -3.25 17.95
CA LEU A 77 -25.38 -2.09 17.32
C LEU A 77 -25.81 -0.82 18.04
N ASP A 78 -24.83 0.02 18.35
CA ASP A 78 -25.01 1.36 18.88
C ASP A 78 -24.01 2.33 18.25
N THR A 79 -24.07 3.60 18.60
CA THR A 79 -23.16 4.63 18.07
C THR A 79 -21.73 4.48 18.59
N GLY A 80 -21.49 3.73 19.67
CA GLY A 80 -20.18 3.42 20.25
C GLY A 80 -19.54 2.14 19.70
N PHE A 81 -20.24 1.40 18.85
CA PHE A 81 -19.81 0.08 18.37
C PHE A 81 -18.37 0.03 17.86
N ILE A 82 -18.00 0.97 17.00
CA ILE A 82 -16.64 1.02 16.43
C ILE A 82 -15.60 1.28 17.50
N ALA A 83 -15.88 2.20 18.43
CA ALA A 83 -14.95 2.52 19.53
C ALA A 83 -14.77 1.34 20.50
N GLN A 84 -15.85 0.63 20.80
CA GLN A 84 -15.81 -0.54 21.70
C GLN A 84 -15.02 -1.72 21.11
N HIS A 85 -15.08 -1.90 19.79
CA HIS A 85 -14.45 -3.01 19.07
C HIS A 85 -13.24 -2.56 18.21
N ALA A 86 -12.64 -1.41 18.51
CA ALA A 86 -11.59 -0.81 17.69
C ALA A 86 -10.39 -1.74 17.49
N ALA A 87 -9.95 -2.46 18.50
CA ALA A 87 -8.81 -3.38 18.44
C ALA A 87 -9.04 -4.54 17.44
N GLU A 88 -10.28 -5.01 17.32
CA GLU A 88 -10.65 -6.11 16.40
C GLU A 88 -10.93 -5.59 14.98
N LEU A 89 -11.55 -4.41 14.88
CA LEU A 89 -11.94 -3.82 13.60
C LEU A 89 -10.79 -3.11 12.89
N LEU A 90 -9.88 -2.51 13.64
CA LEU A 90 -8.73 -1.74 13.16
C LEU A 90 -7.41 -2.28 13.77
N PRO A 91 -7.06 -3.55 13.53
CA PRO A 91 -5.83 -4.12 14.08
C PRO A 91 -4.61 -3.36 13.56
N GLU A 92 -3.60 -3.26 14.41
CA GLU A 92 -2.30 -2.71 14.01
C GLU A 92 -1.67 -3.55 12.89
N PRO A 93 -0.93 -2.91 11.97
CA PRO A 93 -0.20 -3.62 10.94
C PRO A 93 0.81 -4.59 11.55
N THR A 94 0.73 -5.85 11.17
CA THR A 94 1.71 -6.88 11.58
C THR A 94 2.64 -7.21 10.43
N PRO A 95 3.87 -7.67 10.72
CA PRO A 95 4.76 -8.16 9.67
C PRO A 95 4.09 -9.27 8.87
N LEU A 96 4.30 -9.24 7.56
CA LEU A 96 3.74 -10.24 6.65
C LEU A 96 4.44 -11.59 6.87
N PRO A 97 3.69 -12.69 7.04
CA PRO A 97 4.26 -14.00 7.29
C PRO A 97 4.98 -14.56 6.07
N GLU A 98 5.85 -15.54 6.27
CA GLU A 98 6.61 -16.17 5.18
C GLU A 98 5.70 -16.79 4.11
N GLU A 99 4.60 -17.39 4.54
CA GLU A 99 3.59 -17.95 3.64
C GLU A 99 3.04 -16.93 2.64
N PHE A 100 2.80 -15.68 3.08
CA PHE A 100 2.39 -14.60 2.19
C PHE A 100 3.43 -14.36 1.09
N TRP A 101 4.70 -14.27 1.48
CA TRP A 101 5.79 -13.99 0.55
C TRP A 101 6.01 -15.12 -0.45
N GLU A 102 5.92 -16.38 0.00
CA GLU A 102 6.00 -17.54 -0.88
C GLU A 102 4.86 -17.55 -1.90
N GLN A 103 3.63 -17.33 -1.45
CA GLN A 103 2.46 -17.29 -2.33
C GLN A 103 2.57 -16.14 -3.34
N ALA A 104 2.95 -14.94 -2.87
CA ALA A 104 3.18 -13.80 -3.75
C ALA A 104 4.27 -14.09 -4.77
N GLY A 105 5.37 -14.73 -4.36
CA GLY A 105 6.48 -15.08 -5.23
C GLY A 105 6.07 -16.10 -6.31
N ARG A 106 5.32 -17.13 -5.96
CA ARG A 106 4.79 -18.12 -6.91
C ARG A 106 3.86 -17.47 -7.94
N HIS A 107 2.93 -16.61 -7.49
CA HIS A 107 2.07 -15.86 -8.39
C HIS A 107 2.85 -14.89 -9.28
N PHE A 108 3.90 -14.28 -8.74
CA PHE A 108 4.76 -13.40 -9.51
C PHE A 108 5.46 -14.17 -10.64
N LEU A 109 6.02 -15.36 -10.35
CA LEU A 109 6.66 -16.22 -11.34
C LEU A 109 5.67 -16.69 -12.42
N ALA A 110 4.49 -17.16 -12.01
CA ALA A 110 3.46 -17.66 -12.92
C ALA A 110 2.88 -16.56 -13.86
N THR A 111 3.01 -15.29 -13.47
CA THR A 111 2.51 -14.15 -14.26
C THR A 111 3.61 -13.38 -14.97
N LEU A 112 4.86 -13.83 -14.92
CA LEU A 112 5.93 -13.27 -15.74
C LEU A 112 5.59 -13.44 -17.22
N PRO A 113 5.75 -12.39 -18.05
CA PRO A 113 5.59 -12.55 -19.48
C PRO A 113 6.59 -13.59 -19.99
N ASP A 114 6.11 -14.52 -20.78
CA ASP A 114 6.92 -15.57 -21.43
C ASP A 114 7.60 -14.99 -22.69
N GLU A 115 8.12 -13.78 -22.58
CA GLU A 115 8.86 -13.16 -23.68
C GLU A 115 10.24 -13.79 -23.77
N PRO A 116 10.57 -14.45 -24.88
CA PRO A 116 11.91 -14.96 -25.11
C PRO A 116 12.91 -13.80 -25.14
N ARG A 117 13.90 -13.83 -24.25
CA ARG A 117 14.96 -12.82 -24.17
C ARG A 117 16.02 -12.95 -25.27
N SER A 118 15.80 -13.77 -26.27
CA SER A 118 16.72 -14.08 -27.33
C SER A 118 15.94 -14.30 -28.64
N ASP A 119 16.53 -13.91 -29.76
CA ASP A 119 16.00 -14.18 -31.10
C ASP A 119 15.96 -15.69 -31.45
N ASP A 120 16.58 -16.53 -30.63
CA ASP A 120 16.51 -17.98 -30.69
C ASP A 120 15.62 -18.52 -29.55
N PRO A 121 14.33 -18.87 -29.83
CA PRO A 121 13.41 -19.38 -28.82
C PRO A 121 13.80 -20.78 -28.30
N ALA A 122 14.70 -21.50 -28.97
CA ALA A 122 15.23 -22.78 -28.51
C ALA A 122 16.43 -22.65 -27.57
N SER A 123 16.97 -21.42 -27.40
CA SER A 123 18.09 -21.16 -26.51
C SER A 123 17.69 -21.40 -25.04
N PRO A 124 18.48 -22.13 -24.25
CA PRO A 124 18.27 -22.27 -22.81
C PRO A 124 18.28 -20.93 -22.07
N TRP A 125 18.83 -19.88 -22.67
CA TRP A 125 18.93 -18.53 -22.13
C TRP A 125 17.69 -17.66 -22.46
N ALA A 126 16.84 -18.13 -23.36
CA ALA A 126 15.64 -17.39 -23.77
C ALA A 126 14.56 -17.36 -22.67
N ARG A 127 14.56 -18.36 -21.77
CA ARG A 127 13.57 -18.48 -20.69
C ARG A 127 14.22 -18.27 -19.32
N PRO A 128 13.61 -17.55 -18.39
CA PRO A 128 14.08 -17.43 -17.01
C PRO A 128 13.78 -18.72 -16.23
N SER A 129 14.30 -19.86 -16.71
CA SER A 129 14.03 -21.21 -16.17
C SER A 129 14.69 -21.46 -14.82
N GLY A 130 15.54 -20.55 -14.32
CA GLY A 130 16.31 -20.77 -13.11
C GLY A 130 17.32 -21.93 -13.23
N LEU A 131 17.66 -22.35 -14.46
CA LEU A 131 18.57 -23.47 -14.76
C LEU A 131 19.88 -23.31 -14.00
N ARG A 132 20.31 -24.38 -13.33
CA ARG A 132 21.61 -24.49 -12.64
C ARG A 132 22.32 -25.72 -13.12
N LEU A 133 23.61 -25.55 -13.47
CA LEU A 133 24.49 -26.71 -13.72
C LEU A 133 24.80 -27.39 -12.38
N GLY A 134 24.34 -28.63 -12.22
CA GLY A 134 24.62 -29.44 -11.04
C GLY A 134 23.68 -29.28 -9.85
N GLY A 135 22.47 -28.69 -10.04
CA GLY A 135 21.45 -28.57 -8.99
C GLY A 135 20.04 -28.30 -9.52
N PRO A 136 19.01 -28.37 -8.67
CA PRO A 136 17.64 -28.08 -9.08
C PRO A 136 17.50 -26.61 -9.55
N ALA A 137 16.62 -26.39 -10.51
CA ALA A 137 16.25 -25.05 -10.95
C ALA A 137 15.76 -24.22 -9.75
N THR A 138 16.20 -22.99 -9.64
CA THR A 138 15.81 -22.12 -8.53
C THR A 138 15.64 -20.70 -9.03
N ALA A 139 14.43 -20.18 -8.94
CA ALA A 139 14.13 -18.79 -9.21
C ALA A 139 14.47 -17.93 -7.97
N ARG A 140 15.21 -16.86 -8.20
CA ARG A 140 15.52 -15.86 -7.16
C ARG A 140 14.66 -14.64 -7.38
N LEU A 141 13.82 -14.33 -6.41
CA LEU A 141 13.02 -13.12 -6.41
C LEU A 141 13.37 -12.26 -5.21
N HIS A 142 13.47 -10.96 -5.43
CA HIS A 142 13.51 -9.98 -4.36
C HIS A 142 12.24 -9.16 -4.47
N LEU A 143 11.31 -9.35 -3.53
CA LEU A 143 10.01 -8.69 -3.51
C LEU A 143 9.97 -7.63 -2.43
N GLN A 144 9.16 -6.60 -2.68
CA GLN A 144 8.89 -5.50 -1.76
C GLN A 144 7.39 -5.28 -1.65
N CYS A 145 6.92 -5.07 -0.41
CA CYS A 145 5.56 -4.68 -0.08
C CYS A 145 5.59 -3.60 1.00
N GLY A 146 5.29 -2.36 0.65
CA GLY A 146 5.54 -1.21 1.54
C GLY A 146 7.02 -1.16 1.92
N ASP A 147 7.30 -1.05 3.22
CA ASP A 147 8.67 -1.01 3.77
C ASP A 147 9.28 -2.41 3.97
N GLN A 148 8.50 -3.47 3.82
CA GLN A 148 8.98 -4.83 3.99
C GLN A 148 9.56 -5.38 2.70
N GLN A 149 10.73 -6.05 2.80
CA GLN A 149 11.40 -6.69 1.69
C GLN A 149 11.70 -8.15 2.02
N ARG A 150 11.66 -9.03 0.99
CA ARG A 150 11.97 -10.44 1.13
C ARG A 150 12.71 -10.98 -0.08
N ARG A 151 13.77 -11.74 0.18
CA ARG A 151 14.45 -12.55 -0.84
C ARG A 151 13.93 -13.95 -0.79
N LEU A 152 13.44 -14.44 -1.91
CA LEU A 152 12.84 -15.75 -2.06
C LEU A 152 13.68 -16.62 -3.00
N TYR A 153 13.71 -17.90 -2.69
CA TYR A 153 14.30 -18.96 -3.52
C TYR A 153 13.21 -19.99 -3.77
N LEU A 154 12.62 -19.95 -4.94
CA LEU A 154 11.45 -20.75 -5.29
C LEU A 154 11.80 -21.73 -6.41
N ASP A 155 11.15 -22.88 -6.40
CA ASP A 155 11.11 -23.74 -7.54
C ASP A 155 10.27 -23.09 -8.65
N PRO A 156 10.84 -22.82 -9.84
CA PRO A 156 10.12 -22.17 -10.94
C PRO A 156 8.92 -22.97 -11.44
N GLU A 157 8.89 -24.29 -11.22
CA GLU A 157 7.80 -25.18 -11.62
C GLU A 157 6.68 -25.26 -10.55
N SER A 158 6.88 -24.64 -9.39
CA SER A 158 5.86 -24.65 -8.32
C SER A 158 4.66 -23.81 -8.70
N GLU A 159 3.49 -24.43 -8.72
CA GLU A 159 2.23 -23.73 -9.01
C GLU A 159 1.83 -22.78 -7.86
N PRO A 160 1.27 -21.61 -8.18
CA PRO A 160 0.68 -20.73 -7.18
C PRO A 160 -0.59 -21.35 -6.60
N ALA A 161 -0.90 -21.06 -5.33
CA ALA A 161 -2.16 -21.48 -4.73
C ALA A 161 -3.35 -20.84 -5.48
N PRO A 162 -4.27 -21.62 -6.06
CA PRO A 162 -5.35 -21.10 -6.89
C PRO A 162 -6.33 -20.22 -6.14
N SER A 163 -6.36 -20.31 -4.82
CA SER A 163 -7.30 -19.59 -3.94
C SER A 163 -6.94 -18.13 -3.67
N LEU A 164 -5.73 -17.70 -4.03
CA LEU A 164 -5.26 -16.36 -3.62
C LEU A 164 -5.92 -15.22 -4.40
N GLY A 165 -6.36 -15.46 -5.64
CA GLY A 165 -7.00 -14.43 -6.48
C GLY A 165 -6.12 -13.20 -6.75
N ALA A 166 -4.79 -13.39 -6.74
CA ALA A 166 -3.84 -12.32 -7.02
C ALA A 166 -3.95 -11.86 -8.48
N VAL A 167 -3.81 -10.56 -8.71
CA VAL A 167 -3.90 -9.95 -10.04
C VAL A 167 -2.67 -9.09 -10.29
N ARG A 168 -1.97 -9.34 -11.40
CA ARG A 168 -0.84 -8.52 -11.83
C ARG A 168 -1.30 -7.42 -12.78
N ARG A 169 -0.78 -6.21 -12.59
CA ARG A 169 -0.90 -5.08 -13.50
C ARG A 169 0.47 -4.42 -13.65
N GLY A 170 1.06 -4.55 -14.82
CA GLY A 170 2.44 -4.11 -15.06
C GLY A 170 3.42 -4.77 -14.10
N GLU A 171 4.19 -3.96 -13.38
CA GLU A 171 5.18 -4.43 -12.41
C GLU A 171 4.62 -4.67 -11.00
N VAL A 172 3.31 -4.43 -10.78
CA VAL A 172 2.68 -4.59 -9.47
C VAL A 172 1.79 -5.83 -9.45
N LEU A 173 1.96 -6.67 -8.44
CA LEU A 173 1.08 -7.78 -8.11
C LEU A 173 0.21 -7.38 -6.93
N PHE A 174 -1.11 -7.37 -7.12
CA PHE A 174 -2.10 -7.13 -6.07
C PHE A 174 -2.49 -8.47 -5.46
N VAL A 175 -2.10 -8.66 -4.20
CA VAL A 175 -2.27 -9.92 -3.46
C VAL A 175 -3.32 -9.74 -2.38
N PRO A 176 -4.51 -10.35 -2.50
CA PRO A 176 -5.44 -10.44 -1.39
C PRO A 176 -4.87 -11.36 -0.30
N TRP A 177 -4.73 -10.84 0.90
CA TRP A 177 -4.28 -11.61 2.05
C TRP A 177 -5.07 -11.23 3.28
N GLN A 178 -5.64 -12.21 3.96
CA GLN A 178 -6.58 -12.00 5.07
C GLN A 178 -7.73 -11.05 4.64
N HIS A 179 -7.84 -9.86 5.15
CA HIS A 179 -8.90 -8.91 4.75
C HIS A 179 -8.39 -7.72 3.94
N GLN A 180 -7.09 -7.72 3.58
CA GLN A 180 -6.45 -6.60 2.89
C GLN A 180 -5.96 -7.00 1.50
N ILE A 181 -5.60 -6.00 0.71
CA ILE A 181 -4.96 -6.18 -0.59
C ILE A 181 -3.61 -5.50 -0.51
N TYR A 182 -2.57 -6.27 -0.77
CA TYR A 182 -1.19 -5.83 -0.70
C TYR A 182 -0.63 -5.62 -2.10
N SER A 183 0.09 -4.52 -2.29
CA SER A 183 0.80 -4.22 -3.53
C SER A 183 2.23 -4.74 -3.42
N VAL A 184 2.53 -5.81 -4.13
CA VAL A 184 3.86 -6.44 -4.14
C VAL A 184 4.55 -6.09 -5.45
N ARG A 185 5.80 -5.64 -5.38
CA ARG A 185 6.65 -5.31 -6.53
C ARG A 185 7.94 -6.10 -6.47
N ARG A 186 8.58 -6.26 -7.62
CA ARG A 186 9.97 -6.72 -7.63
C ARG A 186 10.85 -5.58 -7.16
N HIS A 187 11.67 -5.84 -6.15
CA HIS A 187 12.65 -4.88 -5.68
C HIS A 187 13.82 -4.83 -6.67
N ASP A 188 14.07 -3.65 -7.22
CA ASP A 188 15.24 -3.38 -8.04
C ASP A 188 16.25 -2.59 -7.20
N PRO A 189 17.36 -3.22 -6.79
CA PRO A 189 18.37 -2.54 -5.98
C PRO A 189 19.09 -1.40 -6.73
N LEU A 190 19.05 -1.42 -8.08
CA LEU A 190 19.66 -0.37 -8.90
C LEU A 190 18.73 0.85 -9.03
N ALA A 191 17.41 0.63 -9.09
CA ALA A 191 16.45 1.73 -9.08
C ALA A 191 16.48 2.49 -7.74
N ALA A 192 16.72 1.79 -6.63
CA ALA A 192 16.89 2.41 -5.31
C ALA A 192 18.15 3.29 -5.21
N ALA A 193 19.20 3.00 -5.98
CA ALA A 193 20.40 3.82 -6.03
C ALA A 193 20.22 5.12 -6.84
N GLY A 194 19.20 5.19 -7.69
CA GLY A 194 18.85 6.37 -8.49
C GLY A 194 17.70 7.22 -7.87
N SER A 195 16.89 6.65 -6.98
CA SER A 195 15.95 7.41 -6.17
C SER A 195 16.74 8.06 -5.03
N HIS A 196 16.74 9.37 -4.95
CA HIS A 196 17.28 10.07 -3.81
C HIS A 196 16.63 9.50 -2.55
N ALA A 197 17.41 8.76 -1.74
CA ALA A 197 17.02 8.48 -0.38
C ALA A 197 16.62 9.83 0.23
N LEU A 198 15.45 9.90 0.88
CA LEU A 198 15.07 11.10 1.61
C LEU A 198 16.27 11.47 2.50
N PRO A 199 16.75 12.70 2.46
CA PRO A 199 17.87 13.10 3.31
C PRO A 199 17.51 12.78 4.76
N GLU A 200 18.48 12.36 5.56
CA GLU A 200 18.27 12.15 7.00
C GLU A 200 17.65 13.40 7.60
N GLY A 201 16.39 13.32 8.03
CA GLY A 201 15.63 14.47 8.50
C GLY A 201 14.54 14.98 7.57
N GLY A 202 14.36 14.37 6.40
CA GLY A 202 13.32 14.74 5.46
C GLY A 202 11.94 14.26 5.89
N LEU A 203 10.99 15.20 6.01
CA LEU A 203 9.57 14.90 6.24
C LEU A 203 8.82 14.91 4.92
N SER A 204 8.13 13.82 4.62
CA SER A 204 7.39 13.65 3.36
C SER A 204 5.88 13.79 3.54
N ALA A 205 5.20 14.10 2.44
CA ALA A 205 3.74 14.17 2.39
C ALA A 205 3.13 12.76 2.59
N PRO A 206 2.23 12.60 3.57
CA PRO A 206 1.58 11.30 3.84
C PRO A 206 0.49 10.95 2.81
N MET A 207 0.10 11.89 1.97
CA MET A 207 -0.95 11.74 0.96
C MET A 207 -0.85 12.82 -0.11
N ASN A 208 -1.53 12.60 -1.24
CA ASN A 208 -1.72 13.64 -2.25
C ASN A 208 -2.63 14.74 -1.73
N GLY A 209 -2.29 16.00 -1.95
CA GLY A 209 -3.10 17.13 -1.48
C GLY A 209 -2.51 18.49 -1.85
N SER A 210 -3.07 19.55 -1.27
CA SER A 210 -2.52 20.91 -1.34
C SER A 210 -2.06 21.38 0.02
N VAL A 211 -1.00 22.19 0.05
CA VAL A 211 -0.52 22.85 1.27
C VAL A 211 -1.45 24.03 1.58
N VAL A 212 -2.21 23.91 2.67
CA VAL A 212 -3.13 24.99 3.11
C VAL A 212 -2.41 26.03 3.94
N ARG A 213 -1.53 25.57 4.84
CA ARG A 213 -0.76 26.47 5.72
C ARG A 213 0.64 25.89 5.99
N VAL A 214 1.60 26.79 6.04
CA VAL A 214 2.95 26.52 6.53
C VAL A 214 3.10 27.18 7.90
N LEU A 215 3.34 26.40 8.95
CA LEU A 215 3.32 26.86 10.34
C LEU A 215 4.71 27.17 10.90
N VAL A 216 5.76 26.93 10.12
CA VAL A 216 7.16 27.10 10.52
C VAL A 216 7.95 27.84 9.47
N GLN A 217 9.11 28.38 9.86
CA GLN A 217 10.02 29.08 8.97
C GLN A 217 11.40 28.41 8.97
N PRO A 218 12.19 28.53 7.88
CA PRO A 218 13.58 28.09 7.87
C PRO A 218 14.38 28.74 9.02
N GLY A 219 15.17 27.94 9.75
CA GLY A 219 15.90 28.35 10.93
C GLY A 219 15.14 28.25 12.25
N GLN A 220 13.85 27.92 12.23
CA GLN A 220 13.04 27.78 13.44
C GLN A 220 13.34 26.43 14.13
N GLN A 221 13.52 26.46 15.45
CA GLN A 221 13.60 25.26 16.28
C GLN A 221 12.19 24.70 16.57
N VAL A 222 12.04 23.41 16.47
CA VAL A 222 10.79 22.68 16.71
C VAL A 222 11.02 21.47 17.59
N GLU A 223 10.02 21.11 18.40
CA GLU A 223 10.01 19.90 19.20
C GLU A 223 9.25 18.79 18.48
N ALA A 224 9.54 17.52 18.85
CA ALA A 224 8.79 16.39 18.34
C ALA A 224 7.28 16.58 18.60
N GLY A 225 6.45 16.28 17.59
CA GLY A 225 5.00 16.48 17.65
C GLY A 225 4.52 17.88 17.27
N THR A 226 5.40 18.89 17.13
CA THR A 226 5.04 20.23 16.65
C THR A 226 4.44 20.16 15.25
N ALA A 227 3.29 20.81 15.03
CA ALA A 227 2.70 20.91 13.69
C ALA A 227 3.56 21.83 12.82
N LEU A 228 3.95 21.36 11.65
CA LEU A 228 4.88 22.03 10.73
C LEU A 228 4.14 22.59 9.52
N MET A 229 3.21 21.83 9.00
CA MET A 229 2.47 22.13 7.78
C MET A 229 1.07 21.53 7.84
N VAL A 230 0.10 22.15 7.22
CA VAL A 230 -1.27 21.63 7.08
C VAL A 230 -1.52 21.35 5.62
N LEU A 231 -1.81 20.09 5.31
CA LEU A 231 -2.23 19.63 3.98
C LEU A 231 -3.74 19.47 3.95
N GLU A 232 -4.37 19.78 2.85
CA GLU A 232 -5.76 19.45 2.56
C GLU A 232 -5.83 18.41 1.47
N ALA A 233 -6.57 17.35 1.76
CA ALA A 233 -6.92 16.32 0.78
C ALA A 233 -8.37 15.93 0.99
N MET A 234 -9.16 15.85 -0.08
CA MET A 234 -10.56 15.39 -0.04
C MET A 234 -11.40 16.11 1.03
N LYS A 235 -11.26 17.43 1.15
CA LYS A 235 -11.95 18.28 2.14
C LYS A 235 -11.61 17.97 3.61
N MET A 236 -10.49 17.31 3.87
CA MET A 236 -9.98 17.03 5.20
C MET A 236 -8.61 17.67 5.37
N GLU A 237 -8.45 18.43 6.46
CA GLU A 237 -7.15 18.97 6.83
C GLU A 237 -6.32 17.92 7.59
N HIS A 238 -5.09 17.73 7.19
CA HIS A 238 -4.13 16.84 7.83
C HIS A 238 -2.89 17.62 8.26
N SER A 239 -2.57 17.60 9.56
CA SER A 239 -1.37 18.27 10.08
C SER A 239 -0.15 17.35 9.99
N VAL A 240 0.84 17.76 9.23
CA VAL A 240 2.18 17.16 9.23
C VAL A 240 2.93 17.63 10.46
N ARG A 241 3.42 16.70 11.29
CA ARG A 241 4.09 16.99 12.57
C ARG A 241 5.54 16.55 12.51
N ALA A 242 6.37 17.21 13.29
CA ALA A 242 7.76 16.83 13.48
C ALA A 242 7.84 15.43 14.13
N ASP A 243 8.59 14.53 13.54
CA ASP A 243 8.89 13.19 14.07
C ASP A 243 9.94 13.24 15.20
N ARG A 244 10.71 14.31 15.24
CA ARG A 244 11.81 14.57 16.20
C ARG A 244 12.00 16.06 16.44
N SER A 245 12.73 16.40 17.51
CA SER A 245 13.17 17.78 17.76
C SER A 245 14.33 18.17 16.84
N GLY A 246 14.31 19.37 16.31
CA GLY A 246 15.35 19.85 15.38
C GLY A 246 15.14 21.28 14.94
N THR A 247 15.98 21.75 14.02
CA THR A 247 15.85 23.05 13.37
C THR A 247 15.38 22.85 11.92
N VAL A 248 14.40 23.61 11.47
CA VAL A 248 13.91 23.58 10.09
C VAL A 248 15.01 24.11 9.17
N ARG A 249 15.59 23.24 8.35
CA ARG A 249 16.66 23.60 7.41
C ARG A 249 16.10 24.27 6.17
N GLN A 250 15.13 23.61 5.53
CA GLN A 250 14.54 24.05 4.27
C GLN A 250 13.09 23.60 4.15
N LEU A 251 12.27 24.44 3.50
CA LEU A 251 10.92 24.14 3.04
C LEU A 251 10.95 23.99 1.52
N PHE A 252 10.34 22.94 0.98
CA PHE A 252 10.31 22.66 -0.46
C PHE A 252 9.01 23.08 -1.10
N PHE A 253 7.93 23.24 -0.30
CA PHE A 253 6.61 23.63 -0.73
C PHE A 253 6.07 24.79 0.12
N GLY A 254 5.34 25.70 -0.53
CA GLY A 254 4.65 26.84 0.07
C GLY A 254 3.14 26.63 0.12
N GLU A 255 2.44 27.60 0.72
CA GLU A 255 0.97 27.62 0.75
C GLU A 255 0.40 27.71 -0.67
N GLY A 256 -0.56 26.85 -0.98
CA GLY A 256 -1.19 26.70 -2.29
C GLY A 256 -0.53 25.68 -3.21
N ASP A 257 0.67 25.17 -2.87
CA ASP A 257 1.35 24.18 -3.70
C ASP A 257 0.68 22.80 -3.60
N MET A 258 0.72 22.07 -4.72
CA MET A 258 0.28 20.69 -4.80
C MET A 258 1.42 19.75 -4.44
N VAL A 259 1.11 18.76 -3.61
CA VAL A 259 2.05 17.72 -3.20
C VAL A 259 1.49 16.33 -3.51
N THR A 260 2.37 15.42 -3.88
CA THR A 260 2.05 14.00 -4.03
C THR A 260 2.54 13.22 -2.82
N GLU A 261 1.91 12.10 -2.52
CA GLU A 261 2.36 11.18 -1.47
C GLU A 261 3.85 10.85 -1.66
N GLY A 262 4.62 10.97 -0.57
CA GLY A 262 6.07 10.78 -0.59
C GLY A 262 6.90 12.00 -1.03
N SER A 263 6.28 13.11 -1.48
CA SER A 263 7.01 14.36 -1.77
C SER A 263 7.68 14.89 -0.52
N LEU A 264 8.97 15.22 -0.60
CA LEU A 264 9.73 15.82 0.49
C LEU A 264 9.23 17.24 0.77
N LEU A 265 8.57 17.45 1.92
CA LEU A 265 7.96 18.73 2.28
C LEU A 265 8.96 19.69 2.90
N LEU A 266 9.76 19.21 3.81
CA LEU A 266 10.77 19.98 4.52
C LEU A 266 11.88 19.09 5.07
N GLU A 267 12.97 19.71 5.48
CA GLU A 267 14.11 19.03 6.07
C GLU A 267 14.38 19.60 7.47
N LEU A 268 14.51 18.69 8.46
CA LEU A 268 14.89 19.00 9.83
C LEU A 268 16.34 18.61 10.08
N GLU A 269 17.12 19.54 10.58
CA GLU A 269 18.47 19.28 11.12
C GLU A 269 18.32 18.88 12.60
N PRO A 270 18.86 17.71 13.03
CA PRO A 270 18.72 17.26 14.42
C PRO A 270 19.33 18.28 15.38
N ALA A 271 18.64 18.50 16.53
CA ALA A 271 19.13 19.34 17.59
C ALA A 271 20.29 18.62 18.31
N GLY A 272 21.52 18.82 17.87
CA GLY A 272 22.72 18.20 18.43
C GLY A 272 23.73 17.94 17.31
N GLY A 273 24.53 18.95 17.03
CA GLY A 273 25.57 18.86 15.99
C GLY A 273 26.59 17.77 16.30
N ASP A 274 26.66 16.80 15.40
CA ASP A 274 27.92 16.19 15.04
C ASP A 274 28.03 16.25 13.51
N SER A 275 28.56 17.36 13.06
CA SER A 275 28.98 17.51 11.66
C SER A 275 30.24 16.61 11.52
N PRO A 276 30.25 15.60 10.65
CA PRO A 276 31.53 14.96 10.32
C PRO A 276 32.41 16.01 9.67
N ALA A 277 33.40 16.45 10.43
CA ALA A 277 34.46 17.31 9.95
C ALA A 277 35.04 16.72 8.65
N ALA A 278 35.07 17.54 7.61
CA ALA A 278 35.79 17.26 6.39
C ALA A 278 37.25 16.92 6.74
N ILE A 279 37.62 15.68 6.57
CA ILE A 279 39.05 15.30 6.51
C ILE A 279 39.48 15.58 5.08
N ILE A 280 40.11 16.72 4.93
CA ILE A 280 40.98 17.01 3.79
C ILE A 280 42.37 16.54 4.21
N GLU A 281 42.88 15.50 3.60
CA GLU A 281 44.27 15.28 3.27
C GLU A 281 44.38 14.40 2.02
#